data_7e0b995248ec95ffe05c49521b6fd670
#
_entry.id   7e0b995248ec95ffe05c49521b6fd670
#
_cell.length_a   1.000
_cell.length_b   1.000
_cell.length_c   1.000
_cell.angle_alpha   90.00
_cell.angle_beta   90.00
_cell.angle_gamma   90.00
#
_symmetry.space_group_name_H-M   'P 1'
#
loop_
_entity.id
_entity.type
_entity.pdbx_description
1 polymer ?
#
loop_
_entity_poly.entity_id
_entity_poly.type
_entity_poly.pdbx_seq_one_letter_code
_entity_poly.pdbx_strand_id
1 'polypeptide(L)'
;MMNRHNRLLTRIALAMLLTVWGGHAMATEEPPYEVVREDSGFELRRYQPQLLAETEVQGRFDKVGGKAFRILADYIFGNNQAAEKIAMTAPVTQRPSASADGQAGTRIEMTAPVTQRPAQTDADSFIISFLMPERFTLETVPRPNDPRVSLRETPSRLMAVLQYAGGWGESNYRSHEAQLLDAVRAAGLTSVGEPLYARYNSPFSLPFLRRNEVMVEVAESSD
;
A
#
# COMPACT_ATOMS: atom_id res chain seq x y z
N MET A 1 5.23 26.37 61.39
CA MET A 1 5.76 25.01 61.16
C MET A 1 4.80 24.28 60.26
N MET A 2 5.03 24.26 58.95
CA MET A 2 4.15 23.66 57.97
C MET A 2 4.66 22.26 57.60
N ASN A 3 3.82 21.28 57.84
CA ASN A 3 4.11 19.85 57.95
C ASN A 3 4.66 19.27 56.60
N ARG A 4 5.84 18.67 56.66
CA ARG A 4 6.56 18.06 55.52
C ARG A 4 5.80 16.90 54.84
N HIS A 5 4.70 16.41 55.45
CA HIS A 5 3.90 15.29 54.92
C HIS A 5 2.97 15.66 53.80
N ASN A 6 2.51 16.93 53.70
CA ASN A 6 1.60 17.32 52.60
C ASN A 6 2.28 17.58 51.26
N ARG A 7 3.60 17.69 51.21
CA ARG A 7 4.34 17.89 49.94
C ARG A 7 4.66 16.57 49.21
N LEU A 8 4.58 15.46 49.91
CA LEU A 8 4.82 14.15 49.28
C LEU A 8 3.59 13.60 48.58
N LEU A 9 2.42 13.82 49.15
CA LEU A 9 1.15 13.36 48.58
C LEU A 9 0.74 14.13 47.32
N THR A 10 1.10 15.42 47.23
CA THR A 10 0.79 16.24 46.01
C THR A 10 1.69 15.92 44.83
N ARG A 11 2.88 15.34 45.07
CA ARG A 11 3.81 14.91 43.99
C ARG A 11 3.49 13.54 43.43
N ILE A 12 2.82 12.69 44.20
CA ILE A 12 2.40 11.35 43.72
C ILE A 12 1.12 11.45 42.91
N ALA A 13 0.21 12.39 43.20
CA ALA A 13 -1.02 12.59 42.45
C ALA A 13 -0.78 13.22 41.05
N LEU A 14 0.33 13.96 40.85
CA LEU A 14 0.66 14.58 39.55
C LEU A 14 1.43 13.64 38.61
N ALA A 15 2.01 12.55 39.13
CA ALA A 15 2.72 11.55 38.32
C ALA A 15 1.80 10.47 37.74
N MET A 16 0.54 10.38 38.21
CA MET A 16 -0.43 9.35 37.77
C MET A 16 -1.42 9.82 36.69
N LEU A 17 -1.34 11.08 36.22
CA LEU A 17 -2.26 11.63 35.23
C LEU A 17 -1.67 11.74 33.80
N LEU A 18 -0.49 11.13 33.55
CA LEU A 18 0.18 11.18 32.24
C LEU A 18 0.23 9.84 31.51
N THR A 19 -0.50 8.85 31.97
CA THR A 19 -0.63 7.58 31.27
C THR A 19 -2.09 7.33 30.98
N VAL A 20 -2.59 7.75 29.85
CA VAL A 20 -3.60 7.12 28.99
C VAL A 20 -4.08 8.14 27.94
N TRP A 21 -3.23 8.43 26.99
CA TRP A 21 -3.70 8.78 25.65
C TRP A 21 -2.70 8.20 24.64
N GLY A 22 -2.55 6.88 24.69
CA GLY A 22 -2.08 6.11 23.57
C GLY A 22 -3.23 6.06 22.57
N GLY A 23 -3.44 7.14 21.82
CA GLY A 23 -4.23 7.07 20.60
C GLY A 23 -3.55 5.99 19.75
N HIS A 24 -4.25 4.88 19.52
CA HIS A 24 -3.88 3.93 18.48
C HIS A 24 -4.00 4.72 17.19
N ALA A 25 -2.92 5.36 16.76
CA ALA A 25 -2.78 5.71 15.36
C ALA A 25 -2.95 4.36 14.63
N MET A 26 -4.06 4.17 13.96
CA MET A 26 -4.29 3.03 13.08
C MET A 26 -3.15 3.11 12.07
N ALA A 27 -2.09 2.34 12.32
CA ALA A 27 -0.99 2.23 11.38
C ALA A 27 -1.58 1.66 10.10
N THR A 28 -1.42 2.39 9.00
CA THR A 28 -1.81 1.88 7.69
C THR A 28 -0.99 0.63 7.42
N GLU A 29 -1.67 -0.47 7.07
CA GLU A 29 -1.01 -1.73 6.77
C GLU A 29 -0.03 -1.57 5.61
N GLU A 30 1.18 -2.03 5.77
CA GLU A 30 2.24 -2.03 4.77
C GLU A 30 2.61 -3.47 4.40
N PRO A 31 3.14 -3.70 3.18
CA PRO A 31 3.52 -5.04 2.76
C PRO A 31 4.69 -5.55 3.63
N PRO A 32 4.61 -6.77 4.16
CA PRO A 32 5.71 -7.35 4.91
C PRO A 32 6.92 -7.60 4.00
N TYR A 33 8.10 -7.26 4.50
CA TYR A 33 9.36 -7.53 3.84
C TYR A 33 10.48 -7.82 4.84
N GLU A 34 11.52 -8.47 4.36
CA GLU A 34 12.78 -8.67 5.05
C GLU A 34 13.88 -7.84 4.37
N VAL A 35 14.68 -7.10 5.15
CA VAL A 35 15.88 -6.45 4.62
C VAL A 35 16.96 -7.50 4.49
N VAL A 36 17.26 -7.88 3.26
CA VAL A 36 18.29 -8.89 2.93
C VAL A 36 19.69 -8.28 3.01
N ARG A 37 19.80 -7.01 2.57
CA ARG A 37 21.07 -6.28 2.54
C ARG A 37 20.82 -4.77 2.50
N GLU A 38 21.66 -4.02 3.19
CA GLU A 38 21.76 -2.56 3.06
C GLU A 38 23.00 -2.22 2.23
N ASP A 39 22.80 -1.43 1.18
CA ASP A 39 23.86 -0.94 0.32
C ASP A 39 23.96 0.59 0.38
N SER A 40 25.03 1.13 -0.20
CA SER A 40 25.18 2.58 -0.34
C SER A 40 24.13 3.11 -1.32
N GLY A 41 23.05 3.71 -0.78
CA GLY A 41 22.02 4.38 -1.54
C GLY A 41 20.73 3.58 -1.77
N PHE A 42 20.64 2.32 -1.36
CA PHE A 42 19.40 1.54 -1.41
C PHE A 42 19.40 0.38 -0.40
N GLU A 43 18.21 -0.13 -0.09
CA GLU A 43 18.01 -1.40 0.62
C GLU A 43 17.60 -2.49 -0.36
N LEU A 44 18.11 -3.69 -0.16
CA LEU A 44 17.65 -4.88 -0.85
C LEU A 44 16.63 -5.59 0.04
N ARG A 45 15.36 -5.58 -0.38
CA ARG A 45 14.23 -6.09 0.38
C ARG A 45 13.58 -7.26 -0.32
N ARG A 46 13.32 -8.33 0.44
CA ARG A 46 12.49 -9.46 0.00
C ARG A 46 11.07 -9.25 0.45
N TYR A 47 10.19 -8.91 -0.46
CA TYR A 47 8.75 -8.79 -0.21
C TYR A 47 8.08 -10.14 -0.27
N GLN A 48 7.13 -10.36 0.66
CA GLN A 48 6.24 -11.51 0.61
C GLN A 48 5.26 -11.41 -0.58
N PRO A 49 4.59 -12.51 -0.97
CA PRO A 49 3.52 -12.46 -1.95
C PRO A 49 2.48 -11.40 -1.58
N GLN A 50 1.94 -10.68 -2.56
CA GLN A 50 1.00 -9.57 -2.35
C GLN A 50 -0.19 -9.70 -3.28
N LEU A 51 -1.37 -9.33 -2.78
CA LEU A 51 -2.55 -9.13 -3.60
C LEU A 51 -2.71 -7.64 -3.90
N LEU A 52 -2.88 -7.29 -5.16
CA LEU A 52 -2.99 -5.92 -5.65
C LEU A 52 -4.33 -5.72 -6.35
N ALA A 53 -4.97 -4.58 -6.12
CA ALA A 53 -6.01 -4.04 -6.97
C ALA A 53 -5.38 -3.00 -7.90
N GLU A 54 -5.51 -3.20 -9.21
CA GLU A 54 -4.81 -2.41 -10.22
C GLU A 54 -5.80 -1.75 -11.20
N THR A 55 -5.44 -0.58 -11.70
CA THR A 55 -6.13 0.05 -12.82
C THR A 55 -5.11 0.68 -13.76
N GLU A 56 -5.35 0.54 -15.05
CA GLU A 56 -4.58 1.21 -16.09
C GLU A 56 -5.25 2.54 -16.47
N VAL A 57 -4.44 3.61 -16.52
CA VAL A 57 -4.91 4.94 -16.88
C VAL A 57 -3.92 5.63 -17.82
N GLN A 58 -4.45 6.32 -18.82
CA GLN A 58 -3.67 7.12 -19.75
C GLN A 58 -3.61 8.60 -19.32
N GLY A 59 -2.49 9.23 -19.59
CA GLY A 59 -2.24 10.65 -19.42
C GLY A 59 -0.89 10.98 -18.82
N ARG A 60 -0.66 12.26 -18.54
CA ARG A 60 0.58 12.74 -17.97
C ARG A 60 0.84 12.14 -16.57
N PHE A 61 2.10 11.85 -16.27
CA PHE A 61 2.59 11.27 -15.02
C PHE A 61 2.00 11.93 -13.76
N ASP A 62 1.94 13.27 -13.75
CA ASP A 62 1.45 14.05 -12.60
C ASP A 62 -0.08 14.01 -12.41
N LYS A 63 -0.85 13.57 -13.41
CA LYS A 63 -2.32 13.54 -13.42
C LYS A 63 -2.92 12.16 -13.25
N VAL A 64 -2.22 11.13 -13.73
CA VAL A 64 -2.75 9.75 -13.73
C VAL A 64 -3.03 9.21 -12.32
N GLY A 65 -2.20 9.56 -11.32
CA GLY A 65 -2.40 9.13 -9.94
C GLY A 65 -3.77 9.54 -9.38
N GLY A 66 -4.23 10.77 -9.64
CA GLY A 66 -5.54 11.24 -9.18
C GLY A 66 -6.72 10.60 -9.92
N LYS A 67 -6.56 10.21 -11.20
CA LYS A 67 -7.59 9.49 -11.95
C LYS A 67 -7.73 8.06 -11.41
N ALA A 68 -6.62 7.35 -11.30
CA ALA A 68 -6.59 5.98 -10.81
C ALA A 68 -7.06 5.86 -9.35
N PHE A 69 -6.63 6.81 -8.49
CA PHE A 69 -7.06 6.84 -7.10
C PHE A 69 -8.59 6.83 -6.97
N ARG A 70 -9.32 7.63 -7.76
CA ARG A 70 -10.78 7.65 -7.70
C ARG A 70 -11.41 6.30 -8.08
N ILE A 71 -10.85 5.60 -9.07
CA ILE A 71 -11.34 4.29 -9.52
C ILE A 71 -11.10 3.24 -8.43
N LEU A 72 -9.88 3.18 -7.91
CA LEU A 72 -9.50 2.20 -6.88
C LEU A 72 -10.16 2.49 -5.52
N ALA A 73 -10.29 3.78 -5.16
CA ALA A 73 -10.99 4.20 -3.94
C ALA A 73 -12.47 3.82 -3.98
N ASP A 74 -13.14 4.02 -5.10
CA ASP A 74 -14.54 3.61 -5.30
C ASP A 74 -14.71 2.10 -5.04
N TYR A 75 -13.80 1.28 -5.58
CA TYR A 75 -13.77 -0.16 -5.32
C TYR A 75 -13.63 -0.49 -3.82
N ILE A 76 -12.65 0.09 -3.12
CA ILE A 76 -12.41 -0.23 -1.70
C ILE A 76 -13.47 0.35 -0.77
N PHE A 77 -14.18 1.41 -1.19
CA PHE A 77 -15.27 1.99 -0.42
C PHE A 77 -16.64 1.34 -0.63
N GLY A 78 -16.70 0.26 -1.40
CA GLY A 78 -17.86 -0.62 -1.47
C GLY A 78 -18.48 -0.80 -2.86
N ASN A 79 -17.92 -0.23 -3.93
CA ASN A 79 -18.34 -0.58 -5.28
C ASN A 79 -17.76 -1.94 -5.71
N ASN A 80 -18.15 -2.97 -4.96
CA ASN A 80 -17.69 -4.33 -5.14
C ASN A 80 -18.78 -5.34 -4.76
N GLN A 81 -18.55 -6.61 -5.09
CA GLN A 81 -19.40 -7.73 -4.72
C GLN A 81 -18.65 -8.60 -3.72
N ALA A 82 -19.30 -8.95 -2.61
CA ALA A 82 -18.74 -9.93 -1.68
C ALA A 82 -18.45 -11.24 -2.43
N ALA A 83 -17.28 -11.84 -2.17
CA ALA A 83 -16.99 -13.17 -2.70
C ALA A 83 -17.98 -14.17 -2.10
N GLU A 84 -18.89 -14.72 -2.89
CA GLU A 84 -19.75 -15.80 -2.46
C GLU A 84 -18.90 -17.06 -2.28
N LYS A 85 -18.69 -17.47 -1.03
CA LYS A 85 -18.34 -18.86 -0.75
C LYS A 85 -19.55 -19.70 -1.09
N ILE A 86 -19.53 -20.38 -2.23
CA ILE A 86 -20.46 -21.47 -2.52
C ILE A 86 -20.03 -22.62 -1.60
N ALA A 87 -20.49 -22.61 -0.36
CA ALA A 87 -20.54 -23.81 0.45
C ALA A 87 -21.67 -24.66 -0.11
N MET A 88 -21.35 -25.63 -0.96
CA MET A 88 -22.29 -26.70 -1.29
C MET A 88 -22.48 -27.58 -0.08
N THR A 89 -23.50 -27.28 0.72
CA THR A 89 -24.13 -28.24 1.62
C THR A 89 -25.62 -28.03 1.52
N ALA A 90 -26.31 -29.02 0.96
CA ALA A 90 -27.76 -29.14 1.00
C ALA A 90 -28.23 -29.38 2.46
N PRO A 91 -29.47 -28.98 2.87
CA PRO A 91 -30.67 -28.99 2.08
C PRO A 91 -31.34 -27.62 1.88
N VAL A 92 -32.08 -27.56 0.78
CA VAL A 92 -32.94 -26.44 0.41
C VAL A 92 -34.08 -26.33 1.43
N THR A 93 -34.04 -25.27 2.25
CA THR A 93 -35.25 -24.79 2.94
C THR A 93 -35.71 -23.52 2.27
N GLN A 94 -36.84 -23.61 1.61
CA GLN A 94 -37.51 -22.50 0.95
C GLN A 94 -38.09 -21.55 2.02
N ARG A 95 -37.60 -20.29 2.07
CA ARG A 95 -38.26 -19.19 2.76
C ARG A 95 -38.77 -18.16 1.72
N PRO A 96 -39.92 -17.52 1.98
CA PRO A 96 -40.43 -16.49 1.05
C PRO A 96 -39.47 -15.36 0.87
N SER A 97 -39.33 -14.89 -0.35
CA SER A 97 -38.53 -13.73 -0.77
C SER A 97 -38.97 -12.48 -0.01
N ALA A 98 -38.13 -11.98 0.87
CA ALA A 98 -38.13 -10.56 1.18
C ALA A 98 -37.27 -9.87 0.13
N SER A 99 -37.75 -8.73 -0.33
CA SER A 99 -37.26 -7.85 -1.38
C SER A 99 -35.74 -7.82 -1.55
N ALA A 100 -35.30 -7.84 -2.81
CA ALA A 100 -33.94 -7.57 -3.23
C ALA A 100 -33.56 -6.12 -2.88
N ASP A 101 -33.15 -5.89 -1.65
CA ASP A 101 -32.36 -4.73 -1.28
C ASP A 101 -30.94 -5.00 -1.75
N GLY A 102 -30.43 -4.07 -2.59
CA GLY A 102 -29.11 -4.17 -3.18
C GLY A 102 -28.05 -4.52 -2.15
N GLN A 103 -27.33 -5.60 -2.41
CA GLN A 103 -26.22 -6.01 -1.54
C GLN A 103 -25.23 -4.85 -1.47
N ALA A 104 -25.17 -4.21 -0.29
CA ALA A 104 -24.17 -3.19 -0.02
C ALA A 104 -22.78 -3.83 -0.15
N GLY A 105 -21.94 -3.25 -0.99
CA GLY A 105 -20.57 -3.73 -1.18
C GLY A 105 -19.77 -3.69 0.12
N THR A 106 -18.77 -4.52 0.24
CA THR A 106 -17.90 -4.61 1.41
C THR A 106 -16.87 -3.48 1.40
N ARG A 107 -16.80 -2.72 2.49
CA ARG A 107 -15.73 -1.73 2.65
C ARG A 107 -14.41 -2.45 2.94
N ILE A 108 -13.37 -2.09 2.18
CA ILE A 108 -12.00 -2.58 2.33
C ILE A 108 -11.17 -1.47 2.99
N GLU A 109 -10.34 -1.83 3.96
CA GLU A 109 -9.44 -0.88 4.61
C GLU A 109 -8.35 -0.42 3.66
N MET A 110 -7.98 0.87 3.75
CA MET A 110 -6.88 1.41 2.95
C MET A 110 -5.55 0.92 3.48
N THR A 111 -4.70 0.48 2.57
CA THR A 111 -3.32 0.07 2.83
C THR A 111 -2.33 1.01 2.15
N ALA A 112 -1.06 0.91 2.47
CA ALA A 112 0.03 1.63 1.81
C ALA A 112 1.12 0.63 1.37
N PRO A 113 1.85 0.90 0.30
CA PRO A 113 1.81 2.11 -0.52
C PRO A 113 0.79 2.06 -1.67
N VAL A 114 0.55 3.21 -2.29
CA VAL A 114 0.00 3.29 -3.66
C VAL A 114 1.17 3.25 -4.62
N THR A 115 1.22 2.27 -5.51
CA THR A 115 2.30 2.13 -6.49
C THR A 115 1.87 2.60 -7.89
N GLN A 116 2.83 3.09 -8.64
CA GLN A 116 2.68 3.53 -10.04
C GLN A 116 3.85 3.00 -10.85
N ARG A 117 3.56 2.41 -12.00
CA ARG A 117 4.55 1.95 -12.98
C ARG A 117 4.08 2.23 -14.40
N PRO A 118 4.99 2.36 -15.39
CA PRO A 118 4.59 2.40 -16.81
C PRO A 118 3.79 1.16 -17.19
N ALA A 119 2.83 1.31 -18.11
CA ALA A 119 2.19 0.18 -18.77
C ALA A 119 3.02 -0.19 -20.02
N GLN A 120 3.11 -1.47 -20.31
CA GLN A 120 3.90 -1.95 -21.46
C GLN A 120 3.29 -1.61 -22.83
N THR A 121 2.06 -1.15 -22.87
CA THR A 121 1.27 -0.99 -24.08
C THR A 121 1.35 0.39 -24.72
N ASP A 122 1.66 1.44 -23.95
CA ASP A 122 1.70 2.82 -24.45
C ASP A 122 2.58 3.71 -23.56
N ALA A 123 3.36 4.60 -24.14
CA ALA A 123 4.30 5.48 -23.43
C ALA A 123 3.62 6.42 -22.42
N ASP A 124 2.34 6.75 -22.64
CA ASP A 124 1.52 7.60 -21.76
C ASP A 124 0.53 6.79 -20.90
N SER A 125 0.71 5.48 -20.78
CA SER A 125 -0.13 4.62 -19.96
C SER A 125 0.58 4.17 -18.70
N PHE A 126 -0.14 4.19 -17.58
CA PHE A 126 0.39 3.84 -16.27
C PHE A 126 -0.55 2.88 -15.55
N ILE A 127 0.02 1.89 -14.89
CA ILE A 127 -0.69 1.01 -13.98
C ILE A 127 -0.48 1.53 -12.56
N ILE A 128 -1.58 1.83 -11.90
CA ILE A 128 -1.60 2.22 -10.49
C ILE A 128 -2.22 1.09 -9.69
N SER A 129 -1.57 0.73 -8.59
CA SER A 129 -1.98 -0.39 -7.76
C SER A 129 -2.17 0.05 -6.31
N PHE A 130 -3.22 -0.49 -5.67
CA PHE A 130 -3.37 -0.50 -4.22
C PHE A 130 -3.01 -1.89 -3.71
N LEU A 131 -2.20 -1.94 -2.65
CA LEU A 131 -2.00 -3.17 -1.89
C LEU A 131 -3.35 -3.54 -1.26
N MET A 132 -3.74 -4.80 -1.30
CA MET A 132 -4.89 -5.29 -0.57
C MET A 132 -4.47 -5.75 0.83
N PRO A 133 -5.34 -5.60 1.86
CA PRO A 133 -5.06 -6.12 3.19
C PRO A 133 -4.69 -7.61 3.17
N GLU A 134 -3.72 -8.00 3.99
CA GLU A 134 -3.13 -9.35 4.03
C GLU A 134 -4.18 -10.47 4.28
N ARG A 135 -5.29 -10.11 4.94
CA ARG A 135 -6.42 -11.05 5.18
C ARG A 135 -7.13 -11.53 3.92
N PHE A 136 -6.91 -10.89 2.77
CA PHE A 136 -7.56 -11.26 1.52
C PHE A 136 -6.66 -12.12 0.63
N THR A 137 -7.29 -13.09 -0.02
CA THR A 137 -6.75 -13.86 -1.15
C THR A 137 -7.59 -13.56 -2.39
N LEU A 138 -7.18 -14.00 -3.58
CA LEU A 138 -7.99 -13.87 -4.81
C LEU A 138 -9.39 -14.50 -4.68
N GLU A 139 -9.53 -15.50 -3.80
CA GLU A 139 -10.79 -16.22 -3.59
C GLU A 139 -11.73 -15.49 -2.61
N THR A 140 -11.17 -14.71 -1.68
CA THR A 140 -11.92 -14.07 -0.59
C THR A 140 -12.08 -12.56 -0.76
N VAL A 141 -11.28 -11.93 -1.63
CA VAL A 141 -11.38 -10.51 -1.90
C VAL A 141 -12.68 -10.18 -2.64
N PRO A 142 -13.44 -9.15 -2.24
CA PRO A 142 -14.62 -8.71 -2.95
C PRO A 142 -14.33 -8.40 -4.43
N ARG A 143 -15.16 -8.90 -5.33
CA ARG A 143 -14.98 -8.67 -6.78
C ARG A 143 -15.31 -7.24 -7.16
N PRO A 144 -14.46 -6.55 -7.94
CA PRO A 144 -14.76 -5.21 -8.44
C PRO A 144 -16.04 -5.22 -9.32
N ASN A 145 -16.89 -4.20 -9.16
CA ASN A 145 -17.99 -3.94 -10.09
C ASN A 145 -17.52 -3.15 -11.32
N ASP A 146 -16.47 -2.34 -11.16
CA ASP A 146 -15.88 -1.57 -12.25
C ASP A 146 -14.90 -2.46 -13.05
N PRO A 147 -15.14 -2.70 -14.35
CA PRO A 147 -14.28 -3.54 -15.18
C PRO A 147 -12.86 -2.98 -15.39
N ARG A 148 -12.63 -1.71 -15.02
CA ARG A 148 -11.29 -1.10 -15.07
C ARG A 148 -10.41 -1.53 -13.89
N VAL A 149 -10.97 -2.14 -12.85
CA VAL A 149 -10.22 -2.65 -11.71
C VAL A 149 -9.98 -4.14 -11.91
N SER A 150 -8.71 -4.52 -11.89
CA SER A 150 -8.28 -5.92 -11.91
C SER A 150 -7.59 -6.29 -10.60
N LEU A 151 -7.67 -7.56 -10.23
CA LEU A 151 -7.00 -8.11 -9.06
C LEU A 151 -5.86 -9.00 -9.52
N ARG A 152 -4.68 -8.84 -8.93
CA ARG A 152 -3.48 -9.58 -9.30
C ARG A 152 -2.65 -9.97 -8.09
N GLU A 153 -2.26 -11.21 -8.00
CA GLU A 153 -1.23 -11.67 -7.07
C GLU A 153 0.17 -11.46 -7.66
N THR A 154 1.09 -11.05 -6.80
CA THR A 154 2.52 -11.05 -7.11
C THR A 154 3.21 -12.09 -6.25
N PRO A 155 4.16 -12.85 -6.80
CA PRO A 155 4.98 -13.77 -6.01
C PRO A 155 5.89 -12.99 -5.04
N SER A 156 6.62 -13.71 -4.20
CA SER A 156 7.75 -13.10 -3.47
C SER A 156 8.75 -12.50 -4.45
N ARG A 157 9.23 -11.28 -4.18
CA ARG A 157 10.13 -10.54 -5.07
C ARG A 157 11.27 -9.92 -4.28
N LEU A 158 12.45 -9.95 -4.87
CA LEU A 158 13.62 -9.26 -4.38
C LEU A 158 13.67 -7.86 -5.03
N MET A 159 13.56 -6.81 -4.23
CA MET A 159 13.47 -5.43 -4.70
C MET A 159 14.62 -4.59 -4.17
N ALA A 160 15.29 -3.84 -5.03
CA ALA A 160 16.14 -2.73 -4.62
C ALA A 160 15.25 -1.50 -4.39
N VAL A 161 15.38 -0.85 -3.23
CA VAL A 161 14.49 0.22 -2.77
C VAL A 161 15.29 1.42 -2.31
N LEU A 162 15.05 2.58 -2.92
CA LEU A 162 15.58 3.87 -2.52
C LEU A 162 14.45 4.70 -1.92
N GLN A 163 14.54 5.04 -0.63
CA GLN A 163 13.57 5.89 0.05
C GLN A 163 14.01 7.36 -0.01
N TYR A 164 13.04 8.25 -0.26
CA TYR A 164 13.30 9.69 -0.29
C TYR A 164 12.09 10.52 0.15
N ALA A 165 12.32 11.78 0.53
CA ALA A 165 11.28 12.76 0.83
C ALA A 165 11.05 13.68 -0.37
N GLY A 166 9.92 14.40 -0.40
CA GLY A 166 9.67 15.42 -1.39
C GLY A 166 8.35 15.34 -2.13
N GLY A 167 8.24 16.13 -3.19
CA GLY A 167 7.04 16.20 -4.03
C GLY A 167 6.90 15.01 -4.97
N TRP A 168 5.68 14.86 -5.51
CA TRP A 168 5.31 13.77 -6.43
C TRP A 168 5.46 14.15 -7.91
N GLY A 169 6.32 15.11 -8.22
CA GLY A 169 6.61 15.51 -9.59
C GLY A 169 7.48 14.49 -10.33
N GLU A 170 7.28 14.39 -11.64
CA GLU A 170 8.00 13.44 -12.49
C GLU A 170 9.51 13.63 -12.44
N SER A 171 9.99 14.87 -12.46
CA SER A 171 11.44 15.16 -12.40
C SER A 171 12.08 14.63 -11.11
N ASN A 172 11.40 14.77 -9.96
CA ASN A 172 11.87 14.24 -8.68
C ASN A 172 11.94 12.72 -8.70
N TYR A 173 10.91 12.07 -9.25
CA TYR A 173 10.88 10.62 -9.44
C TYR A 173 12.04 10.15 -10.35
N ARG A 174 12.19 10.74 -11.55
CA ARG A 174 13.22 10.35 -12.52
C ARG A 174 14.64 10.53 -11.97
N SER A 175 14.87 11.56 -11.16
CA SER A 175 16.17 11.77 -10.51
C SER A 175 16.52 10.63 -9.55
N HIS A 176 15.56 10.20 -8.70
CA HIS A 176 15.79 9.10 -7.76
C HIS A 176 15.81 7.73 -8.45
N GLU A 177 15.05 7.56 -9.54
CA GLU A 177 15.11 6.37 -10.38
C GLU A 177 16.52 6.19 -10.96
N ALA A 178 17.09 7.26 -11.54
CA ALA A 178 18.45 7.20 -12.08
C ALA A 178 19.48 6.87 -10.98
N GLN A 179 19.36 7.48 -9.79
CA GLN A 179 20.23 7.18 -8.65
C GLN A 179 20.13 5.69 -8.22
N LEU A 180 18.90 5.15 -8.13
CA LEU A 180 18.70 3.75 -7.78
C LEU A 180 19.32 2.82 -8.81
N LEU A 181 19.03 3.04 -10.09
CA LEU A 181 19.53 2.18 -11.17
C LEU A 181 21.08 2.21 -11.28
N ASP A 182 21.69 3.37 -11.04
CA ASP A 182 23.15 3.46 -11.00
C ASP A 182 23.74 2.74 -9.78
N ALA A 183 23.11 2.85 -8.60
CA ALA A 183 23.55 2.14 -7.40
C ALA A 183 23.40 0.60 -7.53
N VAL A 184 22.28 0.14 -8.08
CA VAL A 184 22.02 -1.29 -8.37
C VAL A 184 23.09 -1.84 -9.32
N ARG A 185 23.41 -1.12 -10.39
CA ARG A 185 24.44 -1.49 -11.34
C ARG A 185 25.84 -1.52 -10.70
N ALA A 186 26.16 -0.51 -9.88
CA ALA A 186 27.42 -0.45 -9.15
C ALA A 186 27.58 -1.58 -8.13
N ALA A 187 26.48 -2.06 -7.56
CA ALA A 187 26.45 -3.22 -6.66
C ALA A 187 26.53 -4.58 -7.39
N GLY A 188 26.64 -4.59 -8.72
CA GLY A 188 26.73 -5.81 -9.53
C GLY A 188 25.39 -6.56 -9.67
N LEU A 189 24.25 -5.89 -9.36
CA LEU A 189 22.93 -6.48 -9.48
C LEU A 189 22.32 -6.20 -10.86
N THR A 190 21.47 -7.12 -11.31
CA THR A 190 20.73 -6.99 -12.57
C THR A 190 19.27 -6.64 -12.26
N SER A 191 18.82 -5.46 -12.70
CA SER A 191 17.42 -5.06 -12.60
C SER A 191 16.55 -5.85 -13.59
N VAL A 192 15.32 -6.18 -13.14
CA VAL A 192 14.30 -6.90 -13.91
C VAL A 192 13.07 -6.02 -14.05
N GLY A 193 12.61 -5.83 -15.28
CA GLY A 193 11.42 -5.01 -15.57
C GLY A 193 11.62 -3.52 -15.33
N GLU A 194 10.50 -2.81 -15.26
CA GLU A 194 10.46 -1.36 -15.10
C GLU A 194 10.43 -0.95 -13.63
N PRO A 195 11.12 0.14 -13.25
CA PRO A 195 11.00 0.72 -11.92
C PRO A 195 9.57 1.09 -11.58
N LEU A 196 9.22 0.99 -10.32
CA LEU A 196 7.94 1.42 -9.78
C LEU A 196 8.12 2.51 -8.72
N TYR A 197 7.10 3.31 -8.55
CA TYR A 197 7.08 4.44 -7.66
C TYR A 197 6.02 4.22 -6.55
N ALA A 198 6.44 4.22 -5.29
CA ALA A 198 5.59 3.95 -4.14
C ALA A 198 5.37 5.21 -3.29
N ARG A 199 4.12 5.48 -2.93
CA ARG A 199 3.68 6.64 -2.13
C ARG A 199 3.00 6.15 -0.87
N TYR A 200 3.53 6.55 0.28
CA TYR A 200 3.04 6.10 1.59
C TYR A 200 2.14 7.11 2.30
N ASN A 201 2.16 8.36 1.89
CA ASN A 201 1.47 9.44 2.60
C ASN A 201 0.26 9.96 1.83
N SER A 202 -0.65 10.57 2.58
CA SER A 202 -1.76 11.34 2.03
C SER A 202 -1.28 12.52 1.16
N PRO A 203 -2.03 12.91 0.11
CA PRO A 203 -1.72 14.10 -0.68
C PRO A 203 -1.67 15.40 0.14
N PHE A 204 -2.31 15.44 1.31
CA PHE A 204 -2.31 16.58 2.23
C PHE A 204 -1.06 16.66 3.12
N SER A 205 -0.22 15.61 3.14
CA SER A 205 1.04 15.64 3.90
C SER A 205 2.01 16.64 3.32
N LEU A 206 2.76 17.34 4.19
CA LEU A 206 3.78 18.28 3.76
C LEU A 206 4.88 17.55 2.97
N PRO A 207 5.36 18.09 1.84
CA PRO A 207 6.30 17.38 0.96
C PRO A 207 7.53 16.82 1.66
N PHE A 208 8.13 17.59 2.57
CA PHE A 208 9.34 17.18 3.28
C PHE A 208 9.13 16.10 4.36
N LEU A 209 7.86 15.80 4.71
CA LEU A 209 7.48 14.71 5.62
C LEU A 209 6.99 13.47 4.87
N ARG A 210 6.94 13.51 3.54
CA ARG A 210 6.47 12.37 2.75
C ARG A 210 7.55 11.32 2.65
N ARG A 211 7.15 10.06 2.86
CA ARG A 211 7.93 8.88 2.48
C ARG A 211 7.53 8.48 1.06
N ASN A 212 8.46 8.53 0.16
CA ASN A 212 8.36 8.02 -1.19
C ASN A 212 9.45 6.97 -1.39
N GLU A 213 9.21 6.01 -2.26
CA GLU A 213 10.20 5.02 -2.63
C GLU A 213 10.21 4.85 -4.15
N VAL A 214 11.39 4.73 -4.72
CA VAL A 214 11.62 4.14 -6.04
C VAL A 214 12.11 2.74 -5.82
N MET A 215 11.55 1.80 -6.56
CA MET A 215 11.82 0.38 -6.39
C MET A 215 12.05 -0.26 -7.76
N VAL A 216 12.98 -1.20 -7.84
CA VAL A 216 13.15 -2.05 -9.03
C VAL A 216 13.39 -3.48 -8.59
N GLU A 217 12.76 -4.42 -9.27
CA GLU A 217 13.01 -5.83 -9.04
C GLU A 217 14.42 -6.18 -9.51
N VAL A 218 15.12 -7.04 -8.77
CA VAL A 218 16.44 -7.52 -9.14
C VAL A 218 16.42 -9.03 -9.24
N ALA A 219 17.21 -9.56 -10.19
CA ALA A 219 17.35 -10.98 -10.36
C ALA A 219 17.98 -11.61 -9.10
N GLU A 220 17.45 -12.74 -8.66
CA GLU A 220 18.13 -13.55 -7.66
C GLU A 220 19.42 -14.10 -8.27
N SER A 221 20.53 -13.95 -7.55
CA SER A 221 21.79 -14.59 -7.97
C SER A 221 21.56 -16.10 -7.98
N SER A 222 21.67 -16.71 -9.15
CA SER A 222 21.77 -18.16 -9.24
C SER A 222 23.16 -18.54 -8.73
N ASP A 223 23.25 -19.04 -7.49
CA ASP A 223 24.44 -19.71 -6.99
C ASP A 223 24.71 -21.02 -7.74
#